data_c64733c37e127bfd8638ec129d7c4235
#
_entry.id   c64733c37e127bfd8638ec129d7c4235
#
_cell.length_a   1.000
_cell.length_b   1.000
_cell.length_c   1.000
_cell.angle_alpha   90.00
_cell.angle_beta   90.00
_cell.angle_gamma   90.00
#
_symmetry.space_group_name_H-M   'P 1'
#
loop_
_entity.id
_entity.type
_entity.pdbx_description
1 polymer ?
#
loop_
_entity_poly.entity_id
_entity_poly.type
_entity_poly.pdbx_seq_one_letter_code
_entity_poly.pdbx_strand_id
1 'polypeptide(L)'
;MIDAYVGLGANLGDRMESLRAAVEQLAREPGFLLRGTSPVYETEPVGPPQPRYLNAVVRIGTLLSPRATLRRLLEIEELLGRVRRERWGAREIDLDLLLYGDRIVADGALRIPHPHLHERAFALIPLAELAPDAYHPQMARTAAELLSTLPEEARQQVRLVGKLRRTLPEPDGGPAGGGSPPAPTDPFPKVC
;
A
#
# COMPACT_ATOMS: atom_id res chain seq x y z
N MET A 1 -1.98 -17.08 -6.65
CA MET A 1 -2.06 -15.72 -6.08
C MET A 1 -1.41 -14.76 -7.05
N ILE A 2 -2.07 -13.68 -7.40
CA ILE A 2 -1.62 -12.68 -8.39
C ILE A 2 -1.07 -11.48 -7.63
N ASP A 3 0.01 -10.89 -8.12
CA ASP A 3 0.52 -9.63 -7.61
C ASP A 3 -0.31 -8.47 -8.15
N ALA A 4 -0.77 -7.61 -7.25
CA ALA A 4 -1.39 -6.36 -7.59
C ALA A 4 -0.62 -5.19 -6.94
N TYR A 5 -0.57 -4.07 -7.63
CA TYR A 5 0.11 -2.87 -7.18
C TYR A 5 -0.91 -1.78 -6.95
N VAL A 6 -0.90 -1.24 -5.72
CA VAL A 6 -1.85 -0.23 -5.26
C VAL A 6 -1.09 1.07 -4.98
N GLY A 7 -1.48 2.14 -5.67
CA GLY A 7 -1.01 3.48 -5.38
C GLY A 7 -1.74 4.03 -4.14
N LEU A 8 -1.01 4.62 -3.23
CA LEU A 8 -1.51 5.34 -2.08
C LEU A 8 -1.25 6.83 -2.26
N GLY A 9 -2.25 7.68 -1.98
CA GLY A 9 -2.10 9.14 -2.03
C GLY A 9 -2.86 9.81 -0.90
N ALA A 10 -2.25 10.79 -0.22
CA ALA A 10 -2.89 11.60 0.81
C ALA A 10 -2.39 13.04 0.77
N ASN A 11 -3.30 14.04 0.87
CA ASN A 11 -2.90 15.45 0.93
C ASN A 11 -3.66 16.29 1.96
N LEU A 12 -4.48 15.66 2.81
CA LEU A 12 -5.16 16.29 3.94
C LEU A 12 -4.74 15.69 5.27
N GLY A 13 -4.81 16.47 6.34
CA GLY A 13 -4.54 16.02 7.71
C GLY A 13 -3.12 15.50 7.93
N ASP A 14 -2.97 14.52 8.80
CA ASP A 14 -1.71 13.78 8.95
C ASP A 14 -1.53 12.78 7.81
N ARG A 15 -0.96 13.25 6.71
CA ARG A 15 -0.76 12.48 5.47
C ARG A 15 0.06 11.20 5.70
N MET A 16 1.08 11.26 6.57
CA MET A 16 1.93 10.09 6.85
C MET A 16 1.18 9.04 7.63
N GLU A 17 0.37 9.45 8.61
CA GLU A 17 -0.47 8.55 9.39
C GLU A 17 -1.57 7.94 8.51
N SER A 18 -2.17 8.71 7.61
CA SER A 18 -3.15 8.19 6.63
C SER A 18 -2.56 7.08 5.76
N LEU A 19 -1.31 7.25 5.27
CA LEU A 19 -0.63 6.19 4.51
C LEU A 19 -0.32 4.95 5.37
N ARG A 20 0.10 5.13 6.63
CA ARG A 20 0.35 4.01 7.56
C ARG A 20 -0.93 3.22 7.85
N ALA A 21 -2.01 3.94 8.19
CA ALA A 21 -3.31 3.33 8.42
C ALA A 21 -3.81 2.55 7.20
N ALA A 22 -3.61 3.07 5.99
CA ALA A 22 -3.95 2.36 4.76
C ALA A 22 -3.16 1.06 4.59
N VAL A 23 -1.84 1.08 4.85
CA VAL A 23 -1.00 -0.12 4.80
C VAL A 23 -1.43 -1.15 5.85
N GLU A 24 -1.79 -0.71 7.06
CA GLU A 24 -2.30 -1.60 8.10
C GLU A 24 -3.63 -2.24 7.72
N GLN A 25 -4.57 -1.49 7.14
CA GLN A 25 -5.84 -2.04 6.68
C GLN A 25 -5.63 -3.03 5.52
N LEU A 26 -4.76 -2.72 4.55
CA LEU A 26 -4.40 -3.65 3.48
C LEU A 26 -3.78 -4.95 4.03
N ALA A 27 -2.96 -4.87 5.09
CA ALA A 27 -2.35 -6.04 5.72
C ALA A 27 -3.34 -6.90 6.52
N ARG A 28 -4.42 -6.29 7.03
CA ARG A 28 -5.49 -6.97 7.79
C ARG A 28 -6.61 -7.51 6.90
N GLU A 29 -6.70 -7.06 5.64
CA GLU A 29 -7.74 -7.51 4.71
C GLU A 29 -7.56 -9.00 4.35
N PRO A 30 -8.53 -9.89 4.66
CA PRO A 30 -8.37 -11.33 4.47
C PRO A 30 -8.12 -11.76 3.02
N GLY A 31 -8.51 -10.93 2.05
CA GLY A 31 -8.28 -11.18 0.62
C GLY A 31 -6.90 -10.79 0.11
N PHE A 32 -6.04 -10.20 0.97
CA PHE A 32 -4.74 -9.66 0.60
C PHE A 32 -3.60 -10.25 1.44
N LEU A 33 -2.47 -10.43 0.79
CA LEU A 33 -1.18 -10.70 1.42
C LEU A 33 -0.25 -9.53 1.12
N LEU A 34 0.05 -8.71 2.13
CA LEU A 34 1.01 -7.62 1.98
C LEU A 34 2.40 -8.17 1.66
N ARG A 35 2.96 -7.80 0.50
CA ARG A 35 4.27 -8.28 0.01
C ARG A 35 5.38 -7.24 0.09
N GLY A 36 5.02 -5.97 0.12
CA GLY A 36 6.00 -4.89 0.25
C GLY A 36 5.38 -3.51 0.10
N THR A 37 6.14 -2.50 0.51
CA THR A 37 5.81 -1.08 0.38
C THR A 37 7.00 -0.33 -0.18
N SER A 38 6.76 0.64 -1.05
CA SER A 38 7.79 1.59 -1.48
C SER A 38 8.14 2.57 -0.38
N PRO A 39 9.21 3.34 -0.53
CA PRO A 39 9.38 4.60 0.16
C PRO A 39 8.21 5.56 -0.13
N VAL A 40 8.14 6.65 0.68
CA VAL A 40 7.13 7.71 0.56
C VAL A 40 7.73 8.92 -0.14
N TYR A 41 7.00 9.46 -1.08
CA TYR A 41 7.39 10.63 -1.87
C TYR A 41 6.39 11.77 -1.73
N GLU A 42 6.91 12.99 -1.66
CA GLU A 42 6.10 14.22 -1.71
C GLU A 42 6.07 14.78 -3.12
N THR A 43 4.89 15.21 -3.57
CA THR A 43 4.68 15.75 -4.92
C THR A 43 3.71 16.92 -4.91
N GLU A 44 3.86 17.79 -5.91
CA GLU A 44 2.86 18.82 -6.18
C GLU A 44 1.53 18.18 -6.64
N PRO A 45 0.40 18.80 -6.34
CA PRO A 45 -0.89 18.32 -6.81
C PRO A 45 -1.03 18.49 -8.33
N VAL A 46 -1.73 17.55 -8.96
CA VAL A 46 -2.18 17.70 -10.34
C VAL A 46 -3.59 18.28 -10.31
N GLY A 47 -3.81 19.44 -10.94
CA GLY A 47 -5.12 20.11 -11.00
C GLY A 47 -5.18 21.42 -10.20
N PRO A 48 -6.30 21.76 -9.54
CA PRO A 48 -6.45 23.02 -8.83
C PRO A 48 -5.47 23.15 -7.65
N PRO A 49 -5.15 24.37 -7.20
CA PRO A 49 -4.28 24.59 -6.06
C PRO A 49 -4.80 23.86 -4.81
N GLN A 50 -3.97 23.01 -4.23
CA GLN A 50 -4.27 22.21 -3.03
C GLN A 50 -2.95 21.79 -2.35
N PRO A 51 -2.98 21.26 -1.11
CA PRO A 51 -1.77 20.79 -0.44
C PRO A 51 -1.04 19.72 -1.22
N ARG A 52 0.28 19.63 -1.02
CA ARG A 52 1.12 18.59 -1.60
C ARG A 52 0.69 17.20 -1.15
N TYR A 53 0.81 16.24 -2.05
CA TYR A 53 0.54 14.85 -1.77
C TYR A 53 1.74 14.14 -1.16
N LEU A 54 1.48 13.17 -0.27
CA LEU A 54 2.39 12.06 -0.03
C LEU A 54 1.88 10.86 -0.83
N ASN A 55 2.81 10.22 -1.56
CA ASN A 55 2.51 9.07 -2.40
C ASN A 55 3.41 7.89 -2.06
N ALA A 56 2.87 6.69 -2.16
CA ALA A 56 3.60 5.43 -2.05
C ALA A 56 2.93 4.35 -2.91
N VAL A 57 3.59 3.23 -3.11
CA VAL A 57 3.02 2.05 -3.75
C VAL A 57 3.14 0.85 -2.84
N VAL A 58 2.09 0.05 -2.80
CA VAL A 58 2.03 -1.22 -2.06
C VAL A 58 1.89 -2.37 -3.03
N ARG A 59 2.66 -3.43 -2.84
CA ARG A 59 2.50 -4.71 -3.52
C ARG A 59 1.71 -5.66 -2.63
N ILE A 60 0.59 -6.15 -3.12
CA ILE A 60 -0.24 -7.17 -2.47
C ILE A 60 -0.33 -8.42 -3.35
N GLY A 61 -0.36 -9.59 -2.72
CA GLY A 61 -0.77 -10.82 -3.37
C GLY A 61 -2.25 -11.08 -3.11
N THR A 62 -3.03 -11.45 -4.14
CA THR A 62 -4.47 -11.70 -3.97
C THR A 62 -4.97 -12.85 -4.84
N LEU A 63 -6.06 -13.51 -4.40
CA LEU A 63 -6.85 -14.45 -5.18
C LEU A 63 -8.19 -13.85 -5.64
N LEU A 64 -8.52 -12.66 -5.15
CA LEU A 64 -9.73 -11.95 -5.56
C LEU A 64 -9.67 -11.55 -7.03
N SER A 65 -10.82 -11.43 -7.69
CA SER A 65 -10.86 -10.84 -9.03
C SER A 65 -10.49 -9.35 -9.01
N PRO A 66 -10.09 -8.75 -10.14
CA PRO A 66 -9.79 -7.31 -10.21
C PRO A 66 -10.92 -6.42 -9.68
N ARG A 67 -12.17 -6.76 -10.00
CA ARG A 67 -13.36 -6.04 -9.53
C ARG A 67 -13.56 -6.19 -8.01
N ALA A 68 -13.34 -7.39 -7.47
CA ALA A 68 -13.42 -7.61 -6.03
C ALA A 68 -12.28 -6.91 -5.29
N THR A 69 -11.07 -6.90 -5.85
CA THR A 69 -9.92 -6.15 -5.32
C THR A 69 -10.25 -4.66 -5.27
N LEU A 70 -10.72 -4.05 -6.38
CA LEU A 70 -11.10 -2.63 -6.38
C LEU A 70 -12.17 -2.32 -5.31
N ARG A 71 -13.19 -3.18 -5.19
CA ARG A 71 -14.23 -2.98 -4.17
C ARG A 71 -13.64 -2.95 -2.75
N ARG A 72 -12.70 -3.86 -2.42
CA ARG A 72 -12.03 -3.85 -1.11
C ARG A 72 -11.19 -2.60 -0.88
N LEU A 73 -10.51 -2.11 -1.91
CA LEU A 73 -9.78 -0.84 -1.80
C LEU A 73 -10.71 0.32 -1.49
N LEU A 74 -11.86 0.41 -2.15
CA LEU A 74 -12.87 1.45 -1.89
C LEU A 74 -13.47 1.34 -0.48
N GLU A 75 -13.74 0.13 0.01
CA GLU A 75 -14.21 -0.12 1.38
C GLU A 75 -13.16 0.34 2.42
N ILE A 76 -11.87 0.11 2.16
CA ILE A 76 -10.77 0.59 3.02
C ILE A 76 -10.69 2.13 3.01
N GLU A 77 -10.82 2.77 1.86
CA GLU A 77 -10.87 4.24 1.79
C GLU A 77 -12.01 4.82 2.61
N GLU A 78 -13.22 4.26 2.51
CA GLU A 78 -14.39 4.67 3.27
C GLU A 78 -14.16 4.49 4.79
N LEU A 79 -13.57 3.36 5.19
CA LEU A 79 -13.21 3.09 6.60
C LEU A 79 -12.21 4.11 7.15
N LEU A 80 -11.28 4.59 6.32
CA LEU A 80 -10.27 5.59 6.68
C LEU A 80 -10.77 7.03 6.59
N GLY A 81 -12.08 7.22 6.42
CA GLY A 81 -12.72 8.53 6.47
C GLY A 81 -12.69 9.30 5.16
N ARG A 82 -12.46 8.64 4.03
CA ARG A 82 -12.58 9.30 2.73
C ARG A 82 -14.01 9.84 2.52
N VAL A 83 -14.12 11.14 2.43
CA VAL A 83 -15.35 11.81 2.02
C VAL A 83 -15.27 12.07 0.51
N ARG A 84 -16.24 11.57 -0.26
CA ARG A 84 -16.36 11.89 -1.70
C ARG A 84 -16.70 13.36 -1.86
N ARG A 85 -15.71 14.16 -2.23
CA ARG A 85 -15.82 15.57 -2.59
C ARG A 85 -15.78 15.73 -4.12
N GLU A 86 -15.51 16.92 -4.58
CA GLU A 86 -15.38 17.23 -6.00
C GLU A 86 -14.30 16.38 -6.69
N ARG A 87 -14.48 16.15 -7.99
CA ARG A 87 -13.48 15.49 -8.83
C ARG A 87 -12.18 16.30 -8.80
N TRP A 88 -11.03 15.63 -8.54
CA TRP A 88 -9.71 16.24 -8.36
C TRP A 88 -9.54 17.05 -7.05
N GLY A 89 -10.45 16.93 -6.09
CA GLY A 89 -10.34 17.59 -4.78
C GLY A 89 -9.31 16.92 -3.87
N ALA A 90 -8.97 17.64 -2.80
CA ALA A 90 -8.10 17.15 -1.73
C ALA A 90 -8.74 15.96 -0.98
N ARG A 91 -7.91 15.00 -0.52
CA ARG A 91 -8.35 13.73 0.05
C ARG A 91 -7.51 13.31 1.25
N GLU A 92 -8.17 12.71 2.22
CA GLU A 92 -7.54 12.08 3.37
C GLU A 92 -6.68 10.89 2.94
N ILE A 93 -7.22 10.05 2.04
CA ILE A 93 -6.54 8.88 1.44
C ILE A 93 -7.18 8.52 0.10
N ASP A 94 -6.36 8.01 -0.83
CA ASP A 94 -6.76 7.47 -2.13
C ASP A 94 -6.02 6.16 -2.39
N LEU A 95 -6.73 5.11 -2.83
CA LEU A 95 -6.19 3.78 -3.10
C LEU A 95 -6.47 3.40 -4.56
N ASP A 96 -5.51 3.63 -5.45
CA ASP A 96 -5.65 3.33 -6.87
C ASP A 96 -5.07 1.95 -7.23
N LEU A 97 -5.85 1.08 -7.87
CA LEU A 97 -5.36 -0.18 -8.43
C LEU A 97 -4.57 0.11 -9.72
N LEU A 98 -3.24 0.08 -9.63
CA LEU A 98 -2.32 0.45 -10.72
C LEU A 98 -2.12 -0.69 -11.73
N LEU A 99 -1.74 -1.88 -11.23
CA LEU A 99 -1.50 -3.09 -12.00
C LEU A 99 -2.11 -4.30 -11.29
N TYR A 100 -2.46 -5.33 -12.05
CA TYR A 100 -2.98 -6.59 -11.53
C TYR A 100 -2.43 -7.77 -12.37
N GLY A 101 -1.27 -8.29 -11.97
CA GLY A 101 -0.47 -9.18 -12.81
C GLY A 101 -0.21 -8.52 -14.17
N ASP A 102 -0.38 -9.29 -15.22
CA ASP A 102 -0.28 -8.88 -16.63
C ASP A 102 -1.66 -8.63 -17.29
N ARG A 103 -2.73 -8.49 -16.47
CA ARG A 103 -4.08 -8.37 -17.00
C ARG A 103 -4.37 -6.98 -17.55
N ILE A 104 -5.11 -6.98 -18.66
CA ILE A 104 -5.76 -5.80 -19.22
C ILE A 104 -7.26 -5.93 -18.95
N VAL A 105 -7.83 -4.95 -18.26
CA VAL A 105 -9.26 -4.89 -17.92
C VAL A 105 -9.81 -3.53 -18.32
N ALA A 106 -10.93 -3.51 -19.05
CA ALA A 106 -11.69 -2.31 -19.37
C ALA A 106 -13.18 -2.63 -19.19
N ASP A 107 -13.63 -2.50 -17.92
CA ASP A 107 -14.98 -2.88 -17.51
C ASP A 107 -15.60 -1.75 -16.67
N GLY A 108 -16.40 -0.91 -17.31
CA GLY A 108 -17.01 0.26 -16.70
C GLY A 108 -15.97 1.22 -16.12
N ALA A 109 -16.02 1.44 -14.81
CA ALA A 109 -15.07 2.30 -14.09
C ALA A 109 -13.71 1.64 -13.83
N LEU A 110 -13.61 0.30 -13.94
CA LEU A 110 -12.38 -0.45 -13.71
C LEU A 110 -11.53 -0.48 -14.98
N ARG A 111 -10.34 0.10 -14.91
CA ARG A 111 -9.35 0.03 -15.97
C ARG A 111 -8.00 -0.41 -15.39
N ILE A 112 -7.43 -1.47 -15.94
CA ILE A 112 -6.13 -2.03 -15.56
C ILE A 112 -5.33 -2.30 -16.83
N PRO A 113 -4.10 -1.86 -16.92
CA PRO A 113 -3.38 -0.93 -16.06
C PRO A 113 -4.13 0.39 -15.86
N HIS A 114 -3.85 1.08 -14.73
CA HIS A 114 -4.42 2.42 -14.51
C HIS A 114 -4.08 3.34 -15.70
N PRO A 115 -5.08 4.03 -16.31
CA PRO A 115 -4.93 4.69 -17.62
C PRO A 115 -3.75 5.65 -17.76
N HIS A 116 -3.40 6.33 -16.66
CA HIS A 116 -2.33 7.33 -16.64
C HIS A 116 -1.07 6.87 -15.88
N LEU A 117 -0.92 5.57 -15.59
CA LEU A 117 0.24 5.08 -14.84
C LEU A 117 1.56 5.45 -15.54
N HIS A 118 1.62 5.25 -16.85
CA HIS A 118 2.82 5.45 -17.66
C HIS A 118 3.25 6.93 -17.84
N GLU A 119 2.42 7.88 -17.42
CA GLU A 119 2.65 9.32 -17.51
C GLU A 119 2.93 9.97 -16.15
N ARG A 120 2.69 9.25 -15.05
CA ARG A 120 2.68 9.79 -13.69
C ARG A 120 3.94 9.43 -12.91
N ALA A 121 4.88 10.36 -12.82
CA ALA A 121 6.13 10.17 -12.08
C ALA A 121 5.89 9.80 -10.60
N PHE A 122 4.87 10.39 -9.95
CA PHE A 122 4.52 10.13 -8.56
C PHE A 122 4.02 8.70 -8.29
N ALA A 123 3.58 7.99 -9.32
CA ALA A 123 3.20 6.58 -9.25
C ALA A 123 4.31 5.65 -9.78
N LEU A 124 5.00 6.04 -10.87
CA LEU A 124 6.05 5.21 -11.47
C LEU A 124 7.33 5.14 -10.63
N ILE A 125 7.75 6.24 -10.01
CA ILE A 125 8.97 6.23 -9.16
C ILE A 125 8.82 5.25 -8.00
N PRO A 126 7.79 5.34 -7.14
CA PRO A 126 7.61 4.37 -6.06
C PRO A 126 7.36 2.94 -6.57
N LEU A 127 6.66 2.77 -7.71
CA LEU A 127 6.45 1.46 -8.31
C LEU A 127 7.76 0.82 -8.79
N ALA A 128 8.58 1.57 -9.53
CA ALA A 128 9.86 1.06 -10.04
C ALA A 128 10.87 0.78 -8.93
N GLU A 129 10.84 1.52 -7.81
CA GLU A 129 11.69 1.26 -6.66
C GLU A 129 11.26 -0.01 -5.91
N LEU A 130 9.93 -0.25 -5.79
CA LEU A 130 9.39 -1.44 -5.14
C LEU A 130 9.51 -2.70 -6.02
N ALA A 131 9.27 -2.56 -7.32
CA ALA A 131 9.19 -3.65 -8.27
C ALA A 131 9.60 -3.17 -9.68
N PRO A 132 10.90 -3.03 -9.96
CA PRO A 132 11.40 -2.54 -11.25
C PRO A 132 10.90 -3.37 -12.43
N ASP A 133 10.69 -4.67 -12.22
CA ASP A 133 10.23 -5.64 -13.23
C ASP A 133 8.70 -5.72 -13.35
N ALA A 134 7.93 -4.91 -12.58
CA ALA A 134 6.48 -4.89 -12.71
C ALA A 134 6.09 -4.52 -14.15
N TYR A 135 5.38 -5.44 -14.83
CA TYR A 135 5.12 -5.34 -16.26
C TYR A 135 3.81 -4.61 -16.55
N HIS A 136 3.88 -3.64 -17.46
CA HIS A 136 2.71 -2.89 -17.97
C HIS A 136 2.29 -3.48 -19.32
N PRO A 137 1.25 -4.35 -19.36
CA PRO A 137 0.94 -5.13 -20.58
C PRO A 137 0.53 -4.31 -21.79
N GLN A 138 -0.13 -3.15 -21.62
CA GLN A 138 -0.51 -2.29 -22.74
C GLN A 138 0.68 -1.55 -23.35
N MET A 139 1.69 -1.21 -22.55
CA MET A 139 2.89 -0.52 -23.02
C MET A 139 4.00 -1.49 -23.43
N ALA A 140 3.82 -2.79 -23.09
CA ALA A 140 4.82 -3.83 -23.29
C ALA A 140 6.19 -3.47 -22.69
N ARG A 141 6.19 -2.85 -21.50
CA ARG A 141 7.38 -2.36 -20.79
C ARG A 141 7.28 -2.62 -19.29
N THR A 142 8.43 -2.71 -18.63
CA THR A 142 8.53 -2.77 -17.18
C THR A 142 8.38 -1.37 -16.56
N ALA A 143 8.15 -1.33 -15.24
CA ALA A 143 8.08 -0.06 -14.50
C ALA A 143 9.39 0.74 -14.61
N ALA A 144 10.54 0.06 -14.56
CA ALA A 144 11.85 0.70 -14.73
C ALA A 144 12.02 1.30 -16.13
N GLU A 145 11.62 0.58 -17.17
CA GLU A 145 11.67 1.07 -18.55
C GLU A 145 10.73 2.27 -18.78
N LEU A 146 9.49 2.20 -18.24
CA LEU A 146 8.56 3.33 -18.30
C LEU A 146 9.12 4.56 -17.58
N LEU A 147 9.69 4.37 -16.38
CA LEU A 147 10.31 5.46 -15.62
C LEU A 147 11.42 6.13 -16.41
N SER A 148 12.24 5.36 -17.15
CA SER A 148 13.32 5.90 -17.96
C SER A 148 12.84 6.80 -19.12
N THR A 149 11.59 6.65 -19.56
CA THR A 149 10.99 7.45 -20.63
C THR A 149 10.34 8.74 -20.16
N LEU A 150 10.16 8.92 -18.85
CA LEU A 150 9.59 10.16 -18.33
C LEU A 150 10.59 11.33 -18.45
N PRO A 151 10.07 12.55 -18.76
CA PRO A 151 10.88 13.76 -18.73
C PRO A 151 11.57 13.96 -17.37
N GLU A 152 12.80 14.48 -17.40
CA GLU A 152 13.60 14.73 -16.19
C GLU A 152 12.87 15.69 -15.25
N GLU A 153 12.22 16.72 -15.80
CA GLU A 153 11.46 17.72 -15.02
C GLU A 153 10.32 17.08 -14.23
N ALA A 154 9.64 16.07 -14.79
CA ALA A 154 8.59 15.35 -14.10
C ALA A 154 9.14 14.50 -12.94
N ARG A 155 10.34 13.93 -13.11
CA ARG A 155 11.01 13.15 -12.07
C ARG A 155 11.51 14.03 -10.92
N GLN A 156 12.04 15.21 -11.22
CA GLN A 156 12.55 16.17 -10.22
C GLN A 156 11.46 16.74 -9.31
N GLN A 157 10.19 16.71 -9.72
CA GLN A 157 9.05 17.14 -8.90
C GLN A 157 8.66 16.13 -7.81
N VAL A 158 9.29 14.96 -7.78
CA VAL A 158 8.99 13.89 -6.84
C VAL A 158 10.12 13.77 -5.83
N ARG A 159 9.86 14.14 -4.56
CA ARG A 159 10.86 14.20 -3.50
C ARG A 159 10.70 13.06 -2.50
N LEU A 160 11.75 12.29 -2.25
CA LEU A 160 11.78 11.27 -1.21
C LEU A 160 11.61 11.93 0.18
N VAL A 161 10.67 11.41 0.98
CA VAL A 161 10.37 11.88 2.34
C VAL A 161 10.78 10.86 3.41
N GLY A 162 10.58 9.57 3.14
CA GLY A 162 10.90 8.53 4.11
C GLY A 162 10.36 7.16 3.73
N LYS A 163 10.20 6.29 4.72
CA LYS A 163 9.68 4.93 4.54
C LYS A 163 8.46 4.70 5.42
N LEU A 164 7.50 3.93 4.91
CA LEU A 164 6.41 3.38 5.71
C LEU A 164 7.02 2.23 6.54
N ARG A 165 7.35 2.51 7.80
CA ARG A 165 7.75 1.45 8.72
C ARG A 165 6.50 0.65 9.07
N ARG A 166 6.56 -0.66 8.92
CA ARG A 166 5.55 -1.55 9.47
C ARG A 166 5.67 -1.49 10.99
N THR A 167 4.75 -0.84 11.68
CA THR A 167 4.50 -1.07 13.09
C THR A 167 3.82 -2.43 13.18
N LEU A 168 4.62 -3.50 13.26
CA LEU A 168 4.08 -4.75 13.81
C LEU A 168 3.69 -4.40 15.25
N PRO A 169 2.48 -4.74 15.71
CA PRO A 169 2.23 -4.71 17.14
C PRO A 169 3.32 -5.58 17.79
N GLU A 170 4.06 -5.02 18.72
CA GLU A 170 4.91 -5.80 19.58
C GLU A 170 4.04 -6.93 20.13
N PRO A 171 4.49 -8.20 20.13
CA PRO A 171 3.76 -9.25 20.82
C PRO A 171 3.58 -8.73 22.23
N ASP A 172 2.32 -8.63 22.69
CA ASP A 172 1.97 -8.19 24.03
C ASP A 172 2.99 -8.77 25.00
N GLY A 173 3.81 -7.89 25.56
CA GLY A 173 4.76 -8.25 26.60
C GLY A 173 3.98 -8.76 27.79
N GLY A 174 3.70 -10.07 27.79
CA GLY A 174 3.22 -10.78 28.96
C GLY A 174 4.16 -10.46 30.12
N PRO A 175 3.65 -10.19 31.32
CA PRO A 175 4.48 -9.83 32.44
C PRO A 175 5.51 -10.95 32.67
N ALA A 176 6.79 -10.58 32.74
CA ALA A 176 7.87 -11.42 33.15
C ALA A 176 7.63 -11.79 34.62
N GLY A 177 6.75 -12.76 34.86
CA GLY A 177 6.54 -13.43 36.13
C GLY A 177 7.61 -14.49 36.31
N GLY A 178 8.78 -14.12 36.81
CA GLY A 178 9.75 -15.04 37.34
C GLY A 178 9.20 -15.72 38.60
N GLY A 179 8.51 -16.83 38.42
CA GLY A 179 8.11 -17.76 39.46
C GLY A 179 8.60 -19.14 39.07
N SER A 180 9.71 -19.60 39.67
CA SER A 180 10.12 -21.00 39.58
C SER A 180 9.00 -21.89 40.08
N PRO A 181 8.64 -22.97 39.36
CA PRO A 181 7.65 -23.92 39.88
C PRO A 181 8.18 -24.62 41.12
N PRO A 182 7.34 -24.86 42.16
CA PRO A 182 7.73 -25.63 43.33
C PRO A 182 8.03 -27.07 42.90
N ALA A 183 9.03 -27.65 43.54
CA ALA A 183 9.44 -29.02 43.36
C ALA A 183 8.28 -30.01 43.64
N PRO A 184 8.16 -31.11 42.89
CA PRO A 184 7.12 -32.10 43.13
C PRO A 184 7.33 -32.79 44.50
N THR A 185 6.31 -32.72 45.35
CA THR A 185 6.21 -33.50 46.59
C THR A 185 5.90 -34.94 46.24
N ASP A 186 6.76 -35.84 46.67
CA ASP A 186 6.66 -37.30 46.56
C ASP A 186 5.48 -37.85 47.42
N PRO A 187 4.49 -38.57 46.86
CA PRO A 187 3.31 -39.01 47.59
C PRO A 187 3.38 -40.45 48.13
N PHE A 188 4.57 -41.06 48.24
CA PHE A 188 4.63 -42.43 48.78
C PHE A 188 5.19 -42.48 50.21
N PRO A 189 4.38 -42.96 51.19
CA PRO A 189 4.91 -43.24 52.52
C PRO A 189 5.79 -44.48 52.45
N LYS A 190 6.99 -44.37 53.06
CA LYS A 190 7.85 -45.52 53.35
C LYS A 190 7.13 -46.42 54.36
N VAL A 191 6.85 -47.67 53.97
CA VAL A 191 6.43 -48.74 54.83
C VAL A 191 7.67 -49.50 55.29
N CYS A 192 7.77 -49.70 56.60
CA CYS A 192 8.76 -50.56 57.24
C CYS A 192 8.60 -52.03 56.90
#